data_8968c81719392ea0dcef91f1afb7faed
#
_entry.id   8968c81719392ea0dcef91f1afb7faed
#
_cell.length_a   1.000
_cell.length_b   1.000
_cell.length_c   1.000
_cell.angle_alpha   90.00
_cell.angle_beta   90.00
_cell.angle_gamma   90.00
#
_symmetry.space_group_name_H-M   'P 1'
#
loop_
_entity.id
_entity.type
_entity.pdbx_description
1 polymer ?
#
loop_
_entity_poly.entity_id
_entity_poly.type
_entity_poly.pdbx_seq_one_letter_code
_entity_poly.pdbx_strand_id
1 'polypeptide(L)'
;MRTTATMVIGFDETLDERIEHLHRTRDFQDACLRDGYDGLFSFLCWTYKPYGTAFGGREISPREYWRHMALSRIFLDNVRHVRTSVLTQNEDAFRALEYGADDFDLPIEDEVTQKAGATVDLDLESLLAIPRRLGYRVEYRHAARPPALAGS
;
A
#
# COMPACT_ATOMS: atom_id res chain seq x y z
N MET A 1 14.30 -4.30 13.87
CA MET A 1 13.63 -5.08 12.79
C MET A 1 12.76 -4.11 12.01
N ARG A 2 12.88 -4.09 10.69
CA ARG A 2 12.02 -3.25 9.84
C ARG A 2 10.71 -3.98 9.59
N THR A 3 9.58 -3.29 9.71
CA THR A 3 8.25 -3.87 9.51
C THR A 3 7.37 -2.98 8.64
N THR A 4 6.24 -3.50 8.23
CA THR A 4 5.23 -2.78 7.43
C THR A 4 3.94 -2.70 8.24
N ALA A 5 3.36 -1.51 8.33
CA ALA A 5 1.98 -1.38 8.77
C ALA A 5 1.04 -1.66 7.61
N THR A 6 -0.08 -2.30 7.89
CA THR A 6 -1.10 -2.60 6.89
C THR A 6 -2.46 -2.08 7.33
N MET A 7 -3.27 -1.71 6.36
CA MET A 7 -4.66 -1.33 6.56
C MET A 7 -5.51 -1.97 5.46
N VAL A 8 -6.72 -2.37 5.79
CA VAL A 8 -7.72 -2.78 4.80
C VAL A 8 -8.89 -1.83 4.92
N ILE A 9 -9.34 -1.27 3.80
CA ILE A 9 -10.49 -0.36 3.73
C ILE A 9 -11.62 -0.96 2.90
N GLY A 10 -12.86 -0.53 3.19
CA GLY A 10 -14.06 -1.01 2.51
C GLY A 10 -14.89 -2.01 3.32
N PHE A 11 -14.69 -2.07 4.65
CA PHE A 11 -15.51 -2.84 5.58
C PHE A 11 -16.70 -2.03 6.16
N ASP A 12 -17.14 -1.00 5.47
CA ASP A 12 -18.16 -0.07 5.94
C ASP A 12 -17.69 0.87 7.07
N GLU A 13 -16.37 0.97 7.25
CA GLU A 13 -15.76 1.92 8.16
C GLU A 13 -15.97 3.37 7.69
N THR A 14 -16.06 4.27 8.64
CA THR A 14 -16.19 5.72 8.41
C THR A 14 -14.84 6.34 8.03
N LEU A 15 -14.88 7.56 7.48
CA LEU A 15 -13.67 8.33 7.23
C LEU A 15 -12.92 8.64 8.54
N ASP A 16 -13.64 8.91 9.63
CA ASP A 16 -13.03 9.23 10.92
C ASP A 16 -12.26 8.02 11.48
N GLU A 17 -12.80 6.82 11.34
CA GLU A 17 -12.10 5.58 11.73
C GLU A 17 -10.83 5.36 10.89
N ARG A 18 -10.86 5.66 9.59
CA ARG A 18 -9.67 5.62 8.72
C ARG A 18 -8.62 6.62 9.19
N ILE A 19 -9.02 7.84 9.51
CA ILE A 19 -8.12 8.89 10.01
C ILE A 19 -7.54 8.51 11.37
N GLU A 20 -8.36 7.99 12.27
CA GLU A 20 -7.89 7.51 13.58
C GLU A 20 -6.83 6.42 13.44
N HIS A 21 -7.02 5.46 12.51
CA HIS A 21 -6.02 4.43 12.22
C HIS A 21 -4.70 5.03 11.73
N LEU A 22 -4.76 6.02 10.82
CA LEU A 22 -3.56 6.71 10.33
C LEU A 22 -2.86 7.50 11.45
N HIS A 23 -3.62 8.15 12.32
CA HIS A 23 -3.08 8.83 13.50
C HIS A 23 -2.31 7.88 14.42
N ARG A 24 -2.92 6.76 14.79
CA ARG A 24 -2.26 5.75 15.64
C ARG A 24 -1.01 5.17 14.99
N THR A 25 -1.04 4.96 13.69
CA THR A 25 0.11 4.47 12.92
C THR A 25 1.24 5.51 12.94
N ARG A 26 0.91 6.79 12.78
CA ARG A 26 1.86 7.90 12.88
C ARG A 26 2.48 8.00 14.27
N ASP A 27 1.65 8.01 15.31
CA ASP A 27 2.09 8.13 16.71
C ASP A 27 3.02 6.98 17.09
N PHE A 28 2.69 5.77 16.64
CA PHE A 28 3.56 4.59 16.82
C PHE A 28 4.92 4.80 16.15
N GLN A 29 4.93 5.29 14.90
CA GLN A 29 6.18 5.56 14.18
C GLN A 29 7.01 6.63 14.89
N ASP A 30 6.38 7.73 15.33
CA ASP A 30 7.06 8.79 16.07
C ASP A 30 7.65 8.28 17.39
N ALA A 31 6.95 7.39 18.09
CA ALA A 31 7.45 6.75 19.30
C ALA A 31 8.68 5.89 19.00
N CYS A 32 8.61 5.05 17.97
CA CYS A 32 9.73 4.21 17.55
C CYS A 32 10.97 5.05 17.22
N LEU A 33 10.82 6.12 16.43
CA LEU A 33 11.93 6.98 16.01
C LEU A 33 12.54 7.72 17.22
N ARG A 34 11.72 8.21 18.13
CA ARG A 34 12.16 8.86 19.38
C ARG A 34 12.96 7.92 20.26
N ASP A 35 12.58 6.64 20.31
CA ASP A 35 13.24 5.61 21.12
C ASP A 35 14.45 4.97 20.40
N GLY A 36 14.83 5.48 19.22
CA GLY A 36 15.99 5.03 18.45
C GLY A 36 15.78 3.75 17.64
N TYR A 37 14.55 3.37 17.38
CA TYR A 37 14.20 2.24 16.52
C TYR A 37 13.93 2.68 15.09
N ASP A 38 14.13 1.78 14.12
CA ASP A 38 13.79 2.02 12.69
C ASP A 38 12.28 2.18 12.47
N GLY A 39 11.45 1.55 13.30
CA GLY A 39 10.01 1.59 13.21
C GLY A 39 9.44 0.96 11.94
N LEU A 40 8.45 1.62 11.38
CA LEU A 40 7.77 1.20 10.16
C LEU A 40 8.59 1.60 8.93
N PHE A 41 8.87 0.64 8.09
CA PHE A 41 9.55 0.86 6.82
C PHE A 41 8.58 1.31 5.72
N SER A 42 7.37 0.76 5.73
CA SER A 42 6.33 1.10 4.79
C SER A 42 4.93 0.97 5.40
N PHE A 43 3.99 1.62 4.78
CA PHE A 43 2.56 1.45 5.01
C PHE A 43 1.94 0.89 3.73
N LEU A 44 1.07 -0.12 3.85
CA LEU A 44 0.36 -0.75 2.74
C LEU A 44 -1.14 -0.70 2.99
N CYS A 45 -1.89 -0.18 2.03
CA CYS A 45 -3.34 -0.19 2.07
C CYS A 45 -3.90 -1.18 1.06
N TRP A 46 -4.71 -2.12 1.52
CA TRP A 46 -5.52 -3.02 0.71
C TRP A 46 -6.97 -2.57 0.68
N THR A 47 -7.70 -3.02 -0.31
CA THR A 47 -9.15 -2.89 -0.34
C THR A 47 -9.80 -4.22 -0.06
N TYR A 48 -10.90 -4.17 0.69
CA TYR A 48 -11.74 -5.33 0.92
C TYR A 48 -12.36 -5.83 -0.39
N LYS A 49 -12.35 -7.14 -0.56
CA LYS A 49 -13.01 -7.83 -1.68
C LYS A 49 -14.20 -8.62 -1.13
N PRO A 50 -15.44 -8.24 -1.47
CA PRO A 50 -16.63 -8.85 -0.88
C PRO A 50 -16.97 -10.23 -1.45
N TYR A 51 -16.37 -10.61 -2.57
CA TYR A 51 -16.74 -11.80 -3.31
C TYR A 51 -16.35 -13.07 -2.54
N GLY A 52 -17.33 -13.98 -2.37
CA GLY A 52 -17.10 -15.24 -1.66
C GLY A 52 -16.91 -15.10 -0.15
N THR A 53 -17.22 -13.95 0.44
CA THR A 53 -17.19 -13.74 1.89
C THR A 53 -18.58 -13.70 2.50
N ALA A 54 -18.69 -14.08 3.78
CA ALA A 54 -19.97 -14.02 4.51
C ALA A 54 -20.42 -12.59 4.85
N PHE A 55 -19.49 -11.63 4.82
CA PHE A 55 -19.77 -10.23 5.16
C PHE A 55 -20.53 -9.47 4.06
N GLY A 56 -20.45 -9.93 2.80
CA GLY A 56 -21.03 -9.22 1.67
C GLY A 56 -20.43 -7.81 1.51
N GLY A 57 -21.24 -6.87 1.06
CA GLY A 57 -20.82 -5.48 0.88
C GLY A 57 -20.48 -5.14 -0.58
N ARG A 58 -19.83 -4.01 -0.77
CA ARG A 58 -19.40 -3.52 -2.08
C ARG A 58 -17.92 -3.19 -2.09
N GLU A 59 -17.30 -3.31 -3.23
CA GLU A 59 -15.95 -2.76 -3.42
C GLU A 59 -15.99 -1.23 -3.37
N ILE A 60 -14.96 -0.65 -2.79
CA ILE A 60 -14.76 0.80 -2.93
C ILE A 60 -14.31 1.12 -4.35
N SER A 61 -14.65 2.32 -4.82
CA SER A 61 -14.23 2.77 -6.14
C SER A 61 -12.71 3.04 -6.18
N PRO A 62 -12.06 2.91 -7.35
CA PRO A 62 -10.66 3.30 -7.51
C PRO A 62 -10.40 4.75 -7.07
N ARG A 63 -11.33 5.66 -7.34
CA ARG A 63 -11.22 7.07 -6.93
C ARG A 63 -11.22 7.24 -5.42
N GLU A 64 -12.01 6.46 -4.70
CA GLU A 64 -12.03 6.46 -3.23
C GLU A 64 -10.71 5.92 -2.68
N TYR A 65 -10.19 4.85 -3.29
CA TYR A 65 -8.88 4.32 -2.97
C TYR A 65 -7.76 5.34 -3.17
N TRP A 66 -7.68 6.00 -4.32
CA TRP A 66 -6.66 7.02 -4.59
C TRP A 66 -6.70 8.18 -3.59
N ARG A 67 -7.91 8.63 -3.22
CA ARG A 67 -8.07 9.66 -2.17
C ARG A 67 -7.53 9.19 -0.82
N HIS A 68 -7.80 7.94 -0.47
CA HIS A 68 -7.25 7.36 0.76
C HIS A 68 -5.73 7.26 0.71
N MET A 69 -5.14 6.92 -0.43
CA MET A 69 -3.68 6.90 -0.62
C MET A 69 -3.08 8.30 -0.42
N ALA A 70 -3.72 9.34 -0.96
CA ALA A 70 -3.31 10.74 -0.72
C ALA A 70 -3.37 11.12 0.76
N LEU A 71 -4.47 10.78 1.45
CA LEU A 71 -4.58 10.98 2.89
C LEU A 71 -3.48 10.23 3.65
N SER A 72 -3.25 8.97 3.31
CA SER A 72 -2.20 8.16 3.93
C SER A 72 -0.82 8.82 3.78
N ARG A 73 -0.49 9.34 2.61
CA ARG A 73 0.79 10.05 2.40
C ARG A 73 0.89 11.34 3.22
N ILE A 74 -0.21 12.11 3.36
CA ILE A 74 -0.24 13.34 4.14
C ILE A 74 -0.07 13.04 5.64
N PHE A 75 -0.78 12.03 6.15
CA PHE A 75 -0.73 11.67 7.57
C PHE A 75 0.58 10.96 7.95
N LEU A 76 1.12 10.13 7.07
CA LEU A 76 2.29 9.29 7.33
C LEU A 76 3.56 9.85 6.68
N ASP A 77 3.79 11.15 6.83
CA ASP A 77 5.01 11.81 6.34
C ASP A 77 6.29 11.30 7.03
N ASN A 78 6.15 10.68 8.21
CA ASN A 78 7.21 10.03 8.98
C ASN A 78 7.44 8.54 8.58
N VAL A 79 6.61 7.97 7.70
CA VAL A 79 6.80 6.62 7.14
C VAL A 79 7.40 6.75 5.75
N ARG A 80 8.53 6.06 5.53
CA ARG A 80 9.32 6.23 4.31
C ARG A 80 8.56 5.93 3.04
N HIS A 81 7.84 4.81 3.00
CA HIS A 81 7.15 4.33 1.81
C HIS A 81 5.66 4.12 2.06
N VAL A 82 4.83 4.65 1.16
CA VAL A 82 3.40 4.36 1.10
C VAL A 82 3.17 3.50 -0.14
N ARG A 83 2.72 2.27 0.09
CA ARG A 83 2.59 1.23 -0.93
C ARG A 83 1.14 1.14 -1.40
N THR A 84 0.97 1.08 -2.70
CA THR A 84 -0.29 0.70 -3.33
C THR A 84 -0.33 -0.81 -3.60
N SER A 85 -1.52 -1.39 -3.63
CA SER A 85 -1.71 -2.82 -3.83
C SER A 85 -2.19 -3.15 -5.23
N VAL A 86 -1.32 -3.75 -6.03
CA VAL A 86 -1.69 -4.32 -7.33
C VAL A 86 -2.63 -5.50 -7.15
N LEU A 87 -2.45 -6.29 -6.09
CA LEU A 87 -3.28 -7.45 -5.80
C LEU A 87 -4.77 -7.11 -5.67
N THR A 88 -5.11 -5.98 -5.05
CA THR A 88 -6.51 -5.60 -4.80
C THR A 88 -7.04 -4.52 -5.74
N GLN A 89 -6.17 -3.82 -6.48
CA GLN A 89 -6.56 -2.73 -7.37
C GLN A 89 -6.20 -2.95 -8.83
N ASN A 90 -5.52 -4.06 -9.16
CA ASN A 90 -5.03 -4.32 -10.52
C ASN A 90 -4.28 -3.10 -11.10
N GLU A 91 -4.57 -2.72 -12.34
CA GLU A 91 -3.95 -1.59 -13.03
C GLU A 91 -4.22 -0.24 -12.32
N ASP A 92 -5.36 -0.10 -11.64
CA ASP A 92 -5.73 1.11 -10.91
C ASP A 92 -4.77 1.42 -9.74
N ALA A 93 -4.02 0.41 -9.26
CA ALA A 93 -2.97 0.60 -8.27
C ALA A 93 -1.90 1.60 -8.73
N PHE A 94 -1.54 1.58 -10.01
CA PHE A 94 -0.49 2.46 -10.53
C PHE A 94 -0.91 3.93 -10.60
N ARG A 95 -2.21 4.20 -10.69
CA ARG A 95 -2.72 5.57 -10.59
C ARG A 95 -2.48 6.18 -9.21
N ALA A 96 -2.40 5.36 -8.16
CA ALA A 96 -2.10 5.83 -6.81
C ALA A 96 -0.69 6.44 -6.67
N LEU A 97 0.22 6.17 -7.61
CA LEU A 97 1.54 6.83 -7.67
C LEU A 97 1.41 8.35 -7.85
N GLU A 98 0.37 8.82 -8.58
CA GLU A 98 0.06 10.24 -8.72
C GLU A 98 -0.55 10.85 -7.44
N TYR A 99 -0.97 9.99 -6.50
CA TYR A 99 -1.59 10.35 -5.22
C TYR A 99 -0.66 10.10 -4.02
N GLY A 100 0.64 10.02 -4.26
CA GLY A 100 1.66 9.97 -3.21
C GLY A 100 2.13 8.58 -2.80
N ALA A 101 1.64 7.51 -3.43
CA ALA A 101 2.30 6.21 -3.34
C ALA A 101 3.66 6.28 -4.04
N ASP A 102 4.67 5.60 -3.48
CA ASP A 102 6.02 5.52 -4.05
C ASP A 102 6.52 4.08 -4.14
N ASP A 103 5.65 3.12 -3.86
CA ASP A 103 5.96 1.70 -3.85
C ASP A 103 4.69 0.89 -4.19
N PHE A 104 4.86 -0.32 -4.70
CA PHE A 104 3.75 -1.23 -4.96
C PHE A 104 4.16 -2.68 -4.72
N ASP A 105 3.20 -3.52 -4.36
CA ASP A 105 3.38 -4.95 -4.29
C ASP A 105 3.25 -5.60 -5.67
N LEU A 106 3.92 -6.71 -5.85
CA LEU A 106 3.71 -7.59 -6.99
C LEU A 106 3.12 -8.90 -6.46
N PRO A 107 1.96 -9.31 -6.95
CA PRO A 107 1.39 -10.59 -6.58
C PRO A 107 2.28 -11.72 -7.11
N ILE A 108 2.68 -12.62 -6.22
CA ILE A 108 3.47 -13.80 -6.62
C ILE A 108 2.52 -14.98 -6.82
N GLU A 109 1.81 -15.36 -5.79
CA GLU A 109 0.71 -16.32 -5.79
C GLU A 109 -0.07 -16.11 -4.49
N ASP A 110 -1.39 -16.00 -4.57
CA ASP A 110 -2.21 -15.89 -3.37
C ASP A 110 -3.60 -16.50 -3.59
N GLU A 111 -3.71 -17.78 -3.30
CA GLU A 111 -4.98 -18.51 -3.39
C GLU A 111 -6.06 -17.93 -2.46
N VAL A 112 -5.68 -17.33 -1.35
CA VAL A 112 -6.65 -16.81 -0.35
C VAL A 112 -7.33 -15.56 -0.86
N THR A 113 -6.57 -14.60 -1.35
CA THR A 113 -7.10 -13.36 -1.93
C THR A 113 -7.81 -13.62 -3.26
N GLN A 114 -7.35 -14.57 -4.06
CA GLN A 114 -8.03 -15.00 -5.28
C GLN A 114 -9.43 -15.59 -4.99
N LYS A 115 -9.57 -16.39 -3.93
CA LYS A 115 -10.88 -16.91 -3.48
C LYS A 115 -11.83 -15.77 -3.06
N ALA A 116 -11.30 -14.65 -2.58
CA ALA A 116 -12.09 -13.46 -2.25
C ALA A 116 -12.33 -12.53 -3.46
N GLY A 117 -11.90 -12.93 -4.67
CA GLY A 117 -12.13 -12.19 -5.91
C GLY A 117 -11.03 -11.19 -6.28
N ALA A 118 -9.89 -11.18 -5.59
CA ALA A 118 -8.72 -10.43 -6.01
C ALA A 118 -7.95 -11.22 -7.07
N THR A 119 -8.13 -10.88 -8.33
CA THR A 119 -7.42 -11.50 -9.46
C THR A 119 -6.53 -10.45 -10.13
N VAL A 120 -5.34 -10.87 -10.55
CA VAL A 120 -4.45 -10.06 -11.37
C VAL A 120 -4.30 -10.77 -12.70
N ASP A 121 -4.86 -10.18 -13.75
CA ASP A 121 -4.96 -10.80 -15.07
C ASP A 121 -3.73 -10.54 -15.95
N LEU A 122 -2.83 -9.67 -15.51
CA LEU A 122 -1.64 -9.29 -16.26
C LEU A 122 -0.40 -10.03 -15.78
N ASP A 123 0.43 -10.43 -16.73
CA ASP A 123 1.77 -10.92 -16.42
C ASP A 123 2.68 -9.81 -15.84
N LEU A 124 3.80 -10.22 -15.26
CA LEU A 124 4.72 -9.30 -14.59
C LEU A 124 5.26 -8.20 -15.51
N GLU A 125 5.60 -8.52 -16.77
CA GLU A 125 6.15 -7.53 -17.70
C GLU A 125 5.10 -6.50 -18.10
N SER A 126 3.86 -6.93 -18.33
CA SER A 126 2.72 -6.04 -18.60
C SER A 126 2.45 -5.12 -17.42
N LEU A 127 2.47 -5.64 -16.19
CA LEU A 127 2.32 -4.84 -14.97
C LEU A 127 3.43 -3.79 -14.84
N LEU A 128 4.70 -4.18 -15.03
CA LEU A 128 5.84 -3.25 -14.92
C LEU A 128 5.90 -2.22 -16.06
N ALA A 129 5.27 -2.51 -17.20
CA ALA A 129 5.17 -1.56 -18.30
C ALA A 129 4.27 -0.36 -17.97
N ILE A 130 3.27 -0.52 -17.08
CA ILE A 130 2.32 0.55 -16.76
C ILE A 130 2.99 1.74 -16.08
N PRO A 131 3.68 1.58 -14.92
CA PRO A 131 4.36 2.71 -14.28
C PRO A 131 5.46 3.31 -15.16
N ARG A 132 6.15 2.50 -15.98
CA ARG A 132 7.15 3.00 -16.94
C ARG A 132 6.52 3.93 -17.99
N ARG A 133 5.34 3.57 -18.54
CA ARG A 133 4.58 4.44 -19.46
C ARG A 133 4.10 5.73 -18.81
N LEU A 134 3.86 5.73 -17.51
CA LEU A 134 3.54 6.91 -16.72
C LEU A 134 4.77 7.77 -16.39
N GLY A 135 5.97 7.37 -16.83
CA GLY A 135 7.21 8.12 -16.65
C GLY A 135 7.97 7.79 -15.37
N TYR A 136 7.56 6.76 -14.63
CA TYR A 136 8.26 6.33 -13.43
C TYR A 136 9.40 5.38 -13.74
N ARG A 137 10.53 5.53 -13.03
CA ARG A 137 11.60 4.55 -12.99
C ARG A 137 11.23 3.47 -11.96
N VAL A 138 11.14 2.23 -12.41
CA VAL A 138 10.81 1.09 -11.55
C VAL A 138 12.08 0.37 -11.12
N GLU A 139 12.25 0.22 -9.82
CA GLU A 139 13.37 -0.50 -9.23
C GLU A 139 12.88 -1.55 -8.25
N TYR A 140 13.54 -2.71 -8.21
CA TYR A 140 13.28 -3.71 -7.19
C TYR A 140 13.87 -3.26 -5.87
N ARG A 141 13.03 -3.27 -4.83
CA ARG A 141 13.44 -2.99 -3.48
C ARG A 141 13.67 -4.29 -2.70
N HIS A 142 14.92 -4.55 -2.36
CA HIS A 142 15.26 -5.65 -1.46
C HIS A 142 15.07 -5.21 0.00
N ALA A 143 14.10 -5.81 0.69
CA ALA A 143 13.82 -5.53 2.11
C ALA A 143 15.03 -5.80 3.03
N ALA A 144 16.00 -6.60 2.59
CA ALA A 144 17.13 -7.07 3.39
C ALA A 144 18.43 -6.24 3.23
N ARG A 145 18.51 -5.28 2.30
CA ARG A 145 19.75 -4.52 2.11
C ARG A 145 19.55 -3.07 2.52
N PRO A 146 20.20 -2.61 3.61
CA PRO A 146 20.27 -1.17 3.86
C PRO A 146 20.93 -0.49 2.64
N PRO A 147 20.51 0.73 2.26
CA PRO A 147 21.25 1.47 1.26
C PRO A 147 22.71 1.52 1.71
N ALA A 148 23.63 1.21 0.78
CA ALA A 148 25.04 1.45 1.01
C ALA A 148 25.16 2.90 1.44
N LEU A 149 25.68 3.14 2.65
CA LEU A 149 26.06 4.48 3.06
C LEU A 149 27.04 4.95 1.99
N ALA A 150 26.70 6.04 1.30
CA ALA A 150 27.61 6.68 0.36
C ALA A 150 28.92 6.88 1.10
N GLY A 151 29.98 6.26 0.61
CA GLY A 151 31.26 6.23 1.27
C GLY A 151 31.76 7.63 1.57
N SER A 152 32.26 7.75 2.77
CA SER A 152 33.16 8.82 3.21
C SER A 152 34.40 8.91 2.31
#